data_68f76a4da2ac6beb861c8427ad5fca34
#
_entry.id   68f76a4da2ac6beb861c8427ad5fca34
#
_cell.length_a   1.000
_cell.length_b   1.000
_cell.length_c   1.000
_cell.angle_alpha   90.00
_cell.angle_beta   90.00
_cell.angle_gamma   90.00
#
_symmetry.space_group_name_H-M   'P 1'
#
loop_
_entity.id
_entity.type
_entity.pdbx_description
1 polymer ?
#
loop_
_entity_poly.entity_id
_entity_poly.type
_entity_poly.pdbx_seq_one_letter_code
_entity_poly.pdbx_strand_id
1 'polypeptide(L)'
;MTLIDDYLDEAEKYAKKYGENTAVLMQVGHFYEAYAVDNNEERPNADNLYRLSDIMNIQMTRKNKNIVENSRGNPLMIGVNIYSIDKFVQILLNNFYTIVIIDQTSQPPYVKREVTNIYSPGTNIKFSSVGETNNLVAIYIEEIENKQKFQSNFCCGIATVDLATG
;
A
#
# COMPACT_ATOMS: atom_id res chain seq x y z
N MET A 1 -4.21 21.63 -8.51
CA MET A 1 -3.54 20.37 -8.16
C MET A 1 -3.89 19.38 -9.25
N THR A 2 -2.94 18.68 -9.81
CA THR A 2 -3.20 17.69 -10.86
C THR A 2 -3.51 16.34 -10.23
N LEU A 3 -4.10 15.41 -10.99
CA LEU A 3 -4.30 14.02 -10.54
C LEU A 3 -3.01 13.37 -10.01
N ILE A 4 -1.89 13.70 -10.64
CA ILE A 4 -0.59 13.13 -10.27
C ILE A 4 -0.10 13.72 -8.93
N ASP A 5 -0.30 15.01 -8.71
CA ASP A 5 0.02 15.63 -7.42
C ASP A 5 -0.81 15.01 -6.29
N ASP A 6 -2.14 14.90 -6.50
CA ASP A 6 -3.06 14.28 -5.52
C ASP A 6 -2.64 12.83 -5.21
N TYR A 7 -2.25 12.06 -6.26
CA TYR A 7 -1.77 10.69 -6.07
C TYR A 7 -0.47 10.64 -5.26
N LEU A 8 0.52 11.46 -5.61
CA LEU A 8 1.83 11.45 -4.93
C LEU A 8 1.72 11.87 -3.47
N ASP A 9 0.85 12.85 -3.17
CA ASP A 9 0.56 13.28 -1.80
C ASP A 9 -0.09 12.14 -0.98
N GLU A 10 -1.05 11.40 -1.55
CA GLU A 10 -1.65 10.25 -0.89
C GLU A 10 -0.64 9.09 -0.73
N ALA A 11 0.21 8.83 -1.72
CA ALA A 11 1.26 7.82 -1.63
C ALA A 11 2.25 8.14 -0.51
N GLU A 12 2.72 9.37 -0.41
CA GLU A 12 3.61 9.80 0.67
C GLU A 12 2.93 9.72 2.04
N LYS A 13 1.71 10.20 2.15
CA LYS A 13 0.90 10.16 3.38
C LYS A 13 0.76 8.75 3.92
N TYR A 14 0.39 7.79 3.05
CA TYR A 14 0.18 6.42 3.48
C TYR A 14 1.49 5.65 3.69
N ALA A 15 2.55 5.95 2.95
CA ALA A 15 3.88 5.41 3.23
C ALA A 15 4.41 5.86 4.59
N LYS A 16 4.19 7.13 4.98
CA LYS A 16 4.51 7.61 6.33
C LYS A 16 3.69 6.92 7.42
N LYS A 17 2.45 6.54 7.13
CA LYS A 17 1.55 5.92 8.11
C LYS A 17 1.79 4.42 8.30
N TYR A 18 2.04 3.70 7.21
CA TYR A 18 2.07 2.23 7.20
C TYR A 18 3.45 1.65 6.83
N GLY A 19 4.43 2.51 6.54
CA GLY A 19 5.78 2.10 6.16
C GLY A 19 5.99 2.00 4.65
N GLU A 20 7.23 1.68 4.27
CA GLU A 20 7.67 1.69 2.88
C GLU A 20 6.97 0.65 1.99
N ASN A 21 6.49 -0.46 2.59
CA ASN A 21 5.73 -1.48 1.88
C ASN A 21 4.24 -1.11 1.80
N THR A 22 3.95 0.09 1.29
CA THR A 22 2.58 0.58 1.08
C THR A 22 2.34 0.83 -0.40
N ALA A 23 1.33 0.18 -0.95
CA ALA A 23 0.88 0.38 -2.31
C ALA A 23 -0.41 1.21 -2.32
N VAL A 24 -0.38 2.39 -2.92
CA VAL A 24 -1.60 3.17 -3.22
C VAL A 24 -2.01 2.85 -4.65
N LEU A 25 -3.24 2.37 -4.82
CA LEU A 25 -3.84 2.05 -6.10
C LEU A 25 -5.06 2.96 -6.32
N MET A 26 -4.95 3.90 -7.25
CA MET A 26 -5.98 4.93 -7.50
C MET A 26 -6.76 4.61 -8.76
N GLN A 27 -8.07 4.59 -8.68
CA GLN A 27 -8.93 4.34 -9.83
C GLN A 27 -8.93 5.53 -10.78
N VAL A 28 -8.63 5.23 -12.05
CA VAL A 28 -8.73 6.16 -13.18
C VAL A 28 -9.48 5.46 -14.31
N GLY A 29 -10.78 5.75 -14.43
CA GLY A 29 -11.65 5.06 -15.35
C GLY A 29 -11.76 3.56 -15.06
N HIS A 30 -11.30 2.72 -15.99
CA HIS A 30 -11.36 1.26 -15.87
C HIS A 30 -10.08 0.62 -15.32
N PHE A 31 -9.16 1.42 -14.77
CA PHE A 31 -7.89 0.95 -14.24
C PHE A 31 -7.66 1.44 -12.81
N TYR A 32 -6.97 0.63 -12.02
CA TYR A 32 -6.27 1.09 -10.84
C TYR A 32 -4.82 1.33 -11.23
N GLU A 33 -4.36 2.54 -11.00
CA GLU A 33 -3.06 3.01 -11.45
C GLU A 33 -2.21 3.44 -10.25
N ALA A 34 -0.90 3.26 -10.39
CA ALA A 34 0.10 3.81 -9.48
C ALA A 34 1.13 4.59 -10.30
N TYR A 35 1.63 5.68 -9.72
CA TYR A 35 2.50 6.62 -10.42
C TYR A 35 3.76 6.92 -9.61
N ALA A 36 4.80 7.34 -10.34
CA ALA A 36 6.01 7.89 -9.77
C ALA A 36 6.65 8.90 -10.71
N VAL A 37 7.52 9.73 -10.16
CA VAL A 37 8.48 10.50 -10.94
C VAL A 37 9.88 10.01 -10.60
N ASP A 38 10.73 9.87 -11.60
CA ASP A 38 12.14 9.53 -11.43
C ASP A 38 12.96 10.33 -12.43
N ASN A 39 13.47 11.48 -12.01
CA ASN A 39 14.32 12.36 -12.79
C ASN A 39 15.43 12.97 -11.92
N ASN A 40 16.23 13.87 -12.49
CA ASN A 40 17.36 14.47 -11.78
C ASN A 40 16.95 15.47 -10.68
N GLU A 41 15.71 15.92 -10.68
CA GLU A 41 15.20 16.94 -9.73
C GLU A 41 14.41 16.31 -8.59
N GLU A 42 13.59 15.28 -8.88
CA GLU A 42 12.73 14.63 -7.90
C GLU A 42 12.53 13.14 -8.18
N ARG A 43 12.29 12.37 -7.10
CA ARG A 43 12.05 10.92 -7.19
C ARG A 43 10.89 10.42 -6.32
N PRO A 44 9.73 11.14 -6.25
CA PRO A 44 8.64 10.69 -5.41
C PRO A 44 8.08 9.34 -5.88
N ASN A 45 7.94 8.41 -4.93
CA ASN A 45 7.40 7.05 -5.10
C ASN A 45 8.17 6.16 -6.12
N ALA A 46 9.36 6.55 -6.59
CA ALA A 46 10.06 5.85 -7.65
C ALA A 46 10.45 4.42 -7.23
N ASP A 47 11.18 4.28 -6.13
CA ASP A 47 11.68 2.99 -5.66
C ASP A 47 10.52 2.02 -5.32
N ASN A 48 9.42 2.54 -4.81
CA ASN A 48 8.23 1.75 -4.54
C ASN A 48 7.55 1.29 -5.84
N LEU A 49 7.41 2.17 -6.84
CA LEU A 49 6.79 1.83 -8.13
C LEU A 49 7.60 0.74 -8.87
N TYR A 50 8.94 0.79 -8.82
CA TYR A 50 9.80 -0.26 -9.36
C TYR A 50 9.51 -1.60 -8.68
N ARG A 51 9.51 -1.64 -7.34
CA ARG A 51 9.17 -2.86 -6.58
C ARG A 51 7.78 -3.38 -6.91
N LEU A 52 6.77 -2.51 -7.00
CA LEU A 52 5.41 -2.89 -7.37
C LEU A 52 5.33 -3.50 -8.77
N SER A 53 6.03 -2.90 -9.75
CA SER A 53 6.14 -3.42 -11.11
C SER A 53 6.67 -4.85 -11.14
N ASP A 54 7.75 -5.11 -10.38
CA ASP A 54 8.38 -6.43 -10.28
C ASP A 54 7.48 -7.45 -9.58
N ILE A 55 6.95 -7.11 -8.41
CA ILE A 55 6.09 -8.02 -7.61
C ILE A 55 4.81 -8.38 -8.37
N MET A 56 4.19 -7.41 -9.00
CA MET A 56 2.95 -7.60 -9.77
C MET A 56 3.21 -8.19 -11.15
N ASN A 57 4.46 -8.25 -11.59
CA ASN A 57 4.89 -8.63 -12.94
C ASN A 57 4.15 -7.85 -14.02
N ILE A 58 4.12 -6.52 -13.87
CA ILE A 58 3.45 -5.60 -14.78
C ILE A 58 4.49 -4.67 -15.39
N GLN A 59 4.45 -4.53 -16.71
CA GLN A 59 5.34 -3.62 -17.40
C GLN A 59 5.02 -2.17 -17.02
N MET A 60 6.02 -1.47 -16.50
CA MET A 60 5.96 -0.04 -16.27
C MET A 60 6.02 0.74 -17.58
N THR A 61 5.26 1.81 -17.65
CA THR A 61 5.21 2.69 -18.82
C THR A 61 5.20 4.15 -18.39
N ARG A 62 5.17 5.05 -19.34
CA ARG A 62 4.91 6.48 -19.12
C ARG A 62 3.52 6.84 -19.59
N LYS A 63 2.93 7.86 -19.00
CA LYS A 63 1.61 8.36 -19.39
C LYS A 63 1.57 8.72 -20.88
N ASN A 64 2.62 9.36 -21.37
CA ASN A 64 2.84 9.58 -22.80
C ASN A 64 4.17 8.94 -23.26
N LYS A 65 4.07 7.86 -24.01
CA LYS A 65 5.26 7.09 -24.47
C LYS A 65 6.15 7.86 -25.46
N ASN A 66 5.59 8.85 -26.14
CA ASN A 66 6.32 9.64 -27.15
C ASN A 66 7.21 10.72 -26.51
N ILE A 67 6.99 11.03 -25.24
CA ILE A 67 7.80 12.00 -24.49
C ILE A 67 8.82 11.21 -23.66
N VAL A 68 10.11 11.49 -23.89
CA VAL A 68 11.21 10.80 -23.20
C VAL A 68 11.35 11.28 -21.77
N GLU A 69 11.07 12.55 -21.53
CA GLU A 69 11.19 13.16 -20.22
C GLU A 69 10.17 12.59 -19.22
N ASN A 70 10.67 12.25 -18.03
CA ASN A 70 9.84 11.84 -16.89
C ASN A 70 9.65 13.02 -15.95
N SER A 71 8.40 13.37 -15.70
CA SER A 71 8.01 14.51 -14.85
C SER A 71 6.60 14.30 -14.31
N ARG A 72 6.12 15.18 -13.45
CA ARG A 72 4.72 15.17 -13.00
C ARG A 72 3.71 15.31 -14.14
N GLY A 73 4.09 15.94 -15.25
CA GLY A 73 3.28 16.00 -16.47
C GLY A 73 3.26 14.70 -17.26
N ASN A 74 4.33 13.90 -17.15
CA ASN A 74 4.51 12.62 -17.82
C ASN A 74 5.14 11.57 -16.89
N PRO A 75 4.43 11.13 -15.84
CA PRO A 75 4.96 10.21 -14.83
C PRO A 75 5.18 8.79 -15.38
N LEU A 76 6.05 8.05 -14.68
CA LEU A 76 6.05 6.59 -14.72
C LEU A 76 4.74 6.08 -14.16
N MET A 77 4.24 4.98 -14.70
CA MET A 77 3.00 4.37 -14.24
C MET A 77 2.97 2.86 -14.45
N ILE A 78 2.23 2.21 -13.57
CA ILE A 78 1.70 0.86 -13.76
C ILE A 78 0.19 0.93 -13.63
N GLY A 79 -0.53 -0.02 -14.22
CA GLY A 79 -1.98 -0.05 -14.14
C GLY A 79 -2.53 -1.46 -14.30
N VAL A 80 -3.60 -1.75 -13.56
CA VAL A 80 -4.35 -3.00 -13.61
C VAL A 80 -5.82 -2.74 -13.88
N ASN A 81 -6.44 -3.61 -14.65
CA ASN A 81 -7.88 -3.49 -14.92
C ASN A 81 -8.69 -3.70 -13.62
N ILE A 82 -9.78 -2.94 -13.44
CA ILE A 82 -10.64 -3.03 -12.26
C ILE A 82 -11.15 -4.44 -11.98
N TYR A 83 -11.40 -5.25 -13.02
CA TYR A 83 -11.86 -6.65 -12.87
C TYR A 83 -10.78 -7.61 -12.37
N SER A 84 -9.52 -7.19 -12.38
CA SER A 84 -8.39 -8.00 -11.96
C SER A 84 -7.79 -7.55 -10.64
N ILE A 85 -8.34 -6.51 -10.00
CA ILE A 85 -7.75 -5.88 -8.81
C ILE A 85 -7.56 -6.86 -7.66
N ASP A 86 -8.54 -7.73 -7.39
CA ASP A 86 -8.50 -8.69 -6.29
C ASP A 86 -7.29 -9.63 -6.38
N LYS A 87 -6.92 -10.06 -7.60
CA LYS A 87 -5.72 -10.86 -7.84
C LYS A 87 -4.45 -10.12 -7.42
N PHE A 88 -4.34 -8.84 -7.79
CA PHE A 88 -3.14 -8.05 -7.49
C PHE A 88 -3.06 -7.64 -6.03
N VAL A 89 -4.21 -7.38 -5.39
CA VAL A 89 -4.28 -7.20 -3.93
C VAL A 89 -3.74 -8.43 -3.22
N GLN A 90 -4.15 -9.63 -3.62
CA GLN A 90 -3.63 -10.87 -3.03
C GLN A 90 -2.12 -11.05 -3.24
N ILE A 91 -1.61 -10.77 -4.43
CA ILE A 91 -0.17 -10.82 -4.72
C ILE A 91 0.61 -9.87 -3.80
N LEU A 92 0.13 -8.64 -3.64
CA LEU A 92 0.77 -7.64 -2.80
C LEU A 92 0.70 -8.00 -1.30
N LEU A 93 -0.43 -8.52 -0.83
CA LEU A 93 -0.58 -9.01 0.55
C LEU A 93 0.41 -10.14 0.86
N ASN A 94 0.58 -11.08 -0.06
CA ASN A 94 1.53 -12.19 0.07
C ASN A 94 3.00 -11.72 0.07
N ASN A 95 3.26 -10.50 -0.41
CA ASN A 95 4.55 -9.82 -0.35
C ASN A 95 4.63 -8.78 0.79
N PHE A 96 3.75 -8.90 1.78
CA PHE A 96 3.73 -8.07 2.99
C PHE A 96 3.48 -6.57 2.74
N TYR A 97 2.75 -6.23 1.68
CA TYR A 97 2.34 -4.86 1.42
C TYR A 97 1.03 -4.52 2.14
N THR A 98 0.93 -3.27 2.58
CA THR A 98 -0.36 -2.64 2.88
C THR A 98 -0.89 -1.97 1.63
N ILE A 99 -2.11 -2.25 1.24
CA ILE A 99 -2.72 -1.74 0.01
C ILE A 99 -3.82 -0.74 0.36
N VAL A 100 -3.72 0.46 -0.20
CA VAL A 100 -4.72 1.51 -0.08
C VAL A 100 -5.44 1.64 -1.42
N ILE A 101 -6.73 1.37 -1.43
CA ILE A 101 -7.59 1.51 -2.61
C ILE A 101 -8.28 2.85 -2.56
N ILE A 102 -8.11 3.62 -3.62
CA ILE A 102 -8.77 4.91 -3.83
C ILE A 102 -9.72 4.77 -5.01
N ASP A 103 -11.01 4.72 -4.73
CA ASP A 103 -12.03 4.56 -5.76
C ASP A 103 -12.56 5.89 -6.29
N GLN A 104 -12.98 5.87 -7.54
CA GLN A 104 -13.72 6.95 -8.15
C GLN A 104 -15.17 6.86 -7.72
N THR A 105 -15.60 7.77 -6.81
CA THR A 105 -16.95 7.75 -6.19
C THR A 105 -17.99 8.57 -6.94
N SER A 106 -17.59 9.30 -7.99
CA SER A 106 -18.51 10.07 -8.83
C SER A 106 -18.16 9.99 -10.32
N GLN A 107 -19.15 10.28 -11.16
CA GLN A 107 -19.01 10.26 -12.60
C GLN A 107 -18.43 11.58 -13.16
N PRO A 108 -17.77 11.57 -14.34
CA PRO A 108 -17.42 12.80 -15.04
C PRO A 108 -18.64 13.71 -15.25
N PRO A 109 -18.47 15.05 -15.29
CA PRO A 109 -17.19 15.76 -15.32
C PRO A 109 -16.55 16.02 -13.95
N TYR A 110 -17.25 15.81 -12.84
CA TYR A 110 -16.77 16.13 -11.48
C TYR A 110 -16.35 14.86 -10.73
N VAL A 111 -15.21 14.31 -11.13
CA VAL A 111 -14.69 13.08 -10.54
C VAL A 111 -14.18 13.34 -9.13
N LYS A 112 -14.77 12.65 -8.16
CA LYS A 112 -14.27 12.56 -6.78
C LYS A 112 -13.61 11.20 -6.57
N ARG A 113 -12.58 11.17 -5.76
CA ARG A 113 -11.85 9.96 -5.36
C ARG A 113 -11.73 9.91 -3.85
N GLU A 114 -12.00 8.74 -3.29
CA GLU A 114 -12.00 8.54 -1.85
C GLU A 114 -11.35 7.18 -1.52
N VAL A 115 -10.68 7.12 -0.37
CA VAL A 115 -10.16 5.85 0.12
C VAL A 115 -11.33 4.99 0.58
N THR A 116 -11.53 3.88 -0.09
CA THR A 116 -12.64 2.95 0.18
C THR A 116 -12.20 1.72 0.95
N ASN A 117 -10.98 1.25 0.71
CA ASN A 117 -10.46 0.07 1.35
C ASN A 117 -8.97 0.22 1.70
N ILE A 118 -8.59 -0.40 2.83
CA ILE A 118 -7.20 -0.57 3.20
C ILE A 118 -7.04 -2.05 3.60
N TYR A 119 -6.18 -2.75 2.87
CA TYR A 119 -5.86 -4.15 3.13
C TYR A 119 -4.45 -4.25 3.69
N SER A 120 -4.26 -5.06 4.73
CA SER A 120 -2.93 -5.39 5.23
C SER A 120 -2.84 -6.89 5.51
N PRO A 121 -1.66 -7.49 5.57
CA PRO A 121 -1.53 -8.92 5.88
C PRO A 121 -2.23 -9.31 7.19
N GLY A 122 -2.15 -8.46 8.22
CA GLY A 122 -2.75 -8.71 9.53
C GLY A 122 -4.25 -8.47 9.62
N THR A 123 -4.90 -7.83 8.62
CA THR A 123 -6.35 -7.54 8.63
C THR A 123 -7.08 -8.22 7.47
N ASN A 124 -6.37 -9.07 6.73
CA ASN A 124 -6.89 -9.68 5.53
C ASN A 124 -7.71 -10.94 5.83
N ILE A 125 -9.03 -10.77 5.99
CA ILE A 125 -9.97 -11.89 6.08
C ILE A 125 -10.47 -12.30 4.68
N LYS A 126 -10.60 -11.35 3.75
CA LYS A 126 -11.21 -11.56 2.42
C LYS A 126 -10.37 -12.44 1.49
N PHE A 127 -9.03 -12.36 1.61
CA PHE A 127 -8.09 -13.01 0.67
C PHE A 127 -7.27 -14.14 1.32
N SER A 128 -7.57 -14.52 2.57
CA SER A 128 -6.95 -15.69 3.19
C SER A 128 -7.43 -16.96 2.47
N SER A 129 -6.51 -17.75 1.99
CA SER A 129 -6.81 -19.05 1.40
C SER A 129 -7.29 -20.01 2.49
N VAL A 130 -8.27 -20.82 2.16
CA VAL A 130 -8.76 -21.89 3.05
C VAL A 130 -7.59 -22.85 3.34
N GLY A 131 -7.15 -22.88 4.61
CA GLY A 131 -6.06 -23.75 5.07
C GLY A 131 -4.74 -23.04 5.37
N GLU A 132 -4.61 -21.74 5.12
CA GLU A 132 -3.48 -20.94 5.60
C GLU A 132 -3.85 -20.25 6.91
N THR A 133 -3.03 -20.46 7.95
CA THR A 133 -3.19 -19.77 9.23
C THR A 133 -2.68 -18.33 9.10
N ASN A 134 -3.51 -17.35 9.45
CA ASN A 134 -3.12 -15.94 9.51
C ASN A 134 -3.24 -15.47 10.96
N ASN A 135 -2.15 -15.58 11.71
CA ASN A 135 -2.14 -15.27 13.14
C ASN A 135 -1.84 -13.79 13.38
N LEU A 136 -2.76 -13.11 14.03
CA LEU A 136 -2.53 -11.80 14.63
C LEU A 136 -1.99 -11.99 16.04
N VAL A 137 -0.84 -11.41 16.32
CA VAL A 137 -0.18 -11.48 17.64
C VAL A 137 -0.13 -10.08 18.24
N ALA A 138 -0.69 -9.93 19.44
CA ALA A 138 -0.54 -8.74 20.26
C ALA A 138 0.46 -9.00 21.38
N ILE A 139 1.44 -8.11 21.52
CA ILE A 139 2.47 -8.19 22.56
C ILE A 139 2.39 -6.92 23.41
N TYR A 140 2.23 -7.10 24.72
CA TYR A 140 2.30 -6.03 25.70
C TYR A 140 3.54 -6.23 26.56
N ILE A 141 4.36 -5.18 26.69
CA ILE A 141 5.58 -5.22 27.52
C ILE A 141 5.50 -4.12 28.56
N GLU A 142 5.67 -4.48 29.81
CA GLU A 142 5.73 -3.55 30.94
C GLU A 142 7.05 -3.72 31.68
N GLU A 143 7.72 -2.59 31.93
CA GLU A 143 8.91 -2.53 32.77
C GLU A 143 8.49 -2.28 34.22
N ILE A 144 8.88 -3.22 35.11
CA ILE A 144 8.65 -3.09 36.55
C ILE A 144 9.98 -2.76 37.23
N GLU A 145 10.15 -1.50 37.62
CA GLU A 145 11.32 -1.04 38.35
C GLU A 145 11.31 -1.54 39.80
N ASN A 146 12.31 -2.28 40.19
CA ASN A 146 12.56 -2.61 41.62
C ASN A 146 13.57 -1.61 42.18
N LYS A 147 13.06 -0.51 42.78
CA LYS A 147 13.87 0.58 43.34
C LYS A 147 14.81 0.13 44.44
N GLN A 148 14.53 -0.98 45.12
CA GLN A 148 15.37 -1.50 46.21
C GLN A 148 16.56 -2.33 45.72
N LYS A 149 16.50 -2.88 44.49
CA LYS A 149 17.54 -3.78 43.95
C LYS A 149 18.27 -3.19 42.75
N PHE A 150 17.95 -1.99 42.31
CA PHE A 150 18.46 -1.40 41.04
C PHE A 150 18.35 -2.36 39.85
N GLN A 151 17.26 -3.12 39.79
CA GLN A 151 16.96 -4.10 38.73
C GLN A 151 15.61 -3.77 38.08
N SER A 152 15.58 -3.83 36.77
CA SER A 152 14.36 -3.80 36.01
C SER A 152 13.93 -5.21 35.61
N ASN A 153 12.68 -5.54 35.83
CA ASN A 153 12.06 -6.76 35.33
C ASN A 153 11.06 -6.38 34.22
N PHE A 154 11.00 -7.18 33.18
CA PHE A 154 10.00 -7.02 32.12
C PHE A 154 8.92 -8.07 32.27
N CYS A 155 7.65 -7.61 32.36
CA CYS A 155 6.49 -8.48 32.19
C CYS A 155 6.05 -8.42 30.72
N CYS A 156 5.86 -9.58 30.11
CA CYS A 156 5.39 -9.67 28.74
C CYS A 156 4.08 -10.45 28.71
N GLY A 157 3.01 -9.81 28.20
CA GLY A 157 1.74 -10.44 27.87
C GLY A 157 1.69 -10.70 26.36
N ILE A 158 1.32 -11.91 25.95
CA ILE A 158 1.18 -12.28 24.55
C ILE A 158 -0.21 -12.85 24.34
N ALA A 159 -0.94 -12.32 23.35
CA ALA A 159 -2.20 -12.85 22.86
C ALA A 159 -2.11 -13.12 21.35
N THR A 160 -2.67 -14.22 20.91
CA THR A 160 -2.73 -14.57 19.48
C THR A 160 -4.13 -14.99 19.11
N VAL A 161 -4.54 -14.65 17.89
CA VAL A 161 -5.79 -15.10 17.27
C VAL A 161 -5.50 -15.46 15.80
N ASP A 162 -6.04 -16.59 15.37
CA ASP A 162 -6.03 -16.94 13.95
C ASP A 162 -7.21 -16.24 13.27
N LEU A 163 -6.91 -15.33 12.34
CA LEU A 163 -7.93 -14.54 11.63
C LEU A 163 -8.78 -15.38 10.65
N ALA A 164 -8.33 -16.58 10.32
CA ALA A 164 -9.07 -17.48 9.43
C ALA A 164 -10.13 -18.31 10.18
N THR A 165 -9.90 -18.61 11.45
CA THR A 165 -10.78 -19.48 12.26
C THR A 165 -11.41 -18.79 13.46
N GLY A 166 -10.89 -17.68 13.92
CA GLY A 166 -11.35 -16.92 15.10
C GLY A 166 -10.73 -17.39 16.40
#